data_b34493b3e08d8a517a9f51ce78db55cc
#
_entry.id   b34493b3e08d8a517a9f51ce78db55cc
#
_cell.length_a   1.000
_cell.length_b   1.000
_cell.length_c   1.000
_cell.angle_alpha   90.00
_cell.angle_beta   90.00
_cell.angle_gamma   90.00
#
_symmetry.space_group_name_H-M   'P 1'
#
loop_
_entity.id
_entity.type
_entity.pdbx_description
1 polymer ?
#
loop_
_entity_poly.entity_id
_entity_poly.type
_entity_poly.pdbx_seq_one_letter_code
_entity_poly.pdbx_strand_id
1 'polypeptide(L)'
;MPDARFQPLPGFRDFAPQECAFRNYLFNTWRRVAHRYGFVEWEAPTIEATDLYLKKSGGELPTQLFRFTDQGERDITVRPELTASLGRIAAAYQREYTKPLKWFEIGSCFRYEKPQKGRLREFVQFNADILGEAGEGSDAELIALAIDCMREFGFTAEDFVVRVSDREVWLRYAAENGVAEERVGDFLAVIDKFERDRPEACQEKLDAFGMKREELVAFIQNPPAGCAPRYDAVLAELEARGLAEYVQLDLHVVRGLA
;
A
#
# COMPACT_ATOMS: atom_id res chain seq x y z
N MET A 1 22.84 -16.13 31.20
CA MET A 1 22.44 -15.35 30.01
C MET A 1 22.06 -16.36 28.93
N PRO A 2 21.00 -16.14 28.11
CA PRO A 2 20.73 -17.03 26.99
C PRO A 2 21.94 -17.08 26.06
N ASP A 3 22.24 -18.25 25.51
CA ASP A 3 23.35 -18.43 24.57
C ASP A 3 23.08 -17.58 23.32
N ALA A 4 24.02 -16.68 22.98
CA ALA A 4 23.91 -15.77 21.84
C ALA A 4 23.71 -16.49 20.50
N ARG A 5 24.05 -17.79 20.41
CA ARG A 5 23.85 -18.64 19.21
C ARG A 5 22.38 -18.97 18.94
N PHE A 6 21.51 -18.80 19.92
CA PHE A 6 20.07 -19.14 19.82
C PHE A 6 19.17 -17.90 19.94
N GLN A 7 19.67 -16.74 19.53
CA GLN A 7 18.88 -15.52 19.45
C GLN A 7 18.21 -15.41 18.08
N PRO A 8 17.04 -14.75 17.98
CA PRO A 8 16.43 -14.42 16.69
C PRO A 8 17.42 -13.69 15.77
N LEU A 9 17.32 -13.94 14.47
CA LEU A 9 18.12 -13.23 13.48
C LEU A 9 17.78 -11.72 13.49
N PRO A 10 18.73 -10.84 13.14
CA PRO A 10 18.47 -9.40 13.06
C PRO A 10 17.29 -9.07 12.13
N GLY A 11 16.31 -8.35 12.64
CA GLY A 11 15.08 -8.01 11.91
C GLY A 11 13.95 -9.03 12.04
N PHE A 12 14.13 -10.07 12.85
CA PHE A 12 13.11 -11.03 13.25
C PHE A 12 12.87 -10.94 14.75
N ARG A 13 11.71 -11.36 15.20
CA ARG A 13 11.37 -11.37 16.62
C ARG A 13 10.53 -12.58 17.00
N ASP A 14 10.73 -13.04 18.21
CA ASP A 14 9.83 -14.01 18.86
C ASP A 14 8.60 -13.29 19.40
N PHE A 15 7.51 -14.03 19.53
CA PHE A 15 6.29 -13.61 20.22
C PHE A 15 6.04 -14.57 21.38
N ALA A 16 6.39 -14.16 22.59
CA ALA A 16 6.03 -14.90 23.80
C ALA A 16 4.48 -14.99 23.93
N PRO A 17 3.92 -15.88 24.75
CA PRO A 17 2.48 -16.13 24.79
C PRO A 17 1.62 -14.88 24.93
N GLN A 18 2.01 -13.93 25.76
CA GLN A 18 1.26 -12.68 25.96
C GLN A 18 1.31 -11.78 24.71
N GLU A 19 2.48 -11.63 24.09
CA GLU A 19 2.65 -10.85 22.86
C GLU A 19 1.92 -11.51 21.68
N CYS A 20 1.96 -12.86 21.63
CA CYS A 20 1.20 -13.64 20.67
C CYS A 20 -0.31 -13.43 20.84
N ALA A 21 -0.80 -13.42 22.09
CA ALA A 21 -2.21 -13.15 22.38
C ALA A 21 -2.62 -11.74 21.93
N PHE A 22 -1.79 -10.74 22.18
CA PHE A 22 -2.03 -9.37 21.69
C PHE A 22 -2.05 -9.29 20.17
N ARG A 23 -1.07 -9.90 19.49
CA ARG A 23 -1.05 -9.97 18.03
C ARG A 23 -2.31 -10.65 17.48
N ASN A 24 -2.73 -11.74 18.07
CA ASN A 24 -3.93 -12.46 17.65
C ASN A 24 -5.21 -11.64 17.90
N TYR A 25 -5.26 -10.83 18.95
CA TYR A 25 -6.34 -9.86 19.14
C TYR A 25 -6.44 -8.89 17.96
N LEU A 26 -5.32 -8.32 17.48
CA LEU A 26 -5.30 -7.45 16.31
C LEU A 26 -5.80 -8.18 15.06
N PHE A 27 -5.28 -9.38 14.79
CA PHE A 27 -5.65 -10.16 13.60
C PHE A 27 -7.12 -10.56 13.61
N ASN A 28 -7.64 -11.00 14.76
CA ASN A 28 -9.04 -11.38 14.88
C ASN A 28 -9.97 -10.17 14.75
N THR A 29 -9.53 -8.98 15.16
CA THR A 29 -10.26 -7.74 14.95
C THR A 29 -10.34 -7.42 13.46
N TRP A 30 -9.23 -7.46 12.72
CA TRP A 30 -9.21 -7.24 11.28
C TRP A 30 -10.07 -8.28 10.53
N ARG A 31 -9.98 -9.58 10.86
CA ARG A 31 -10.83 -10.62 10.28
C ARG A 31 -12.30 -10.33 10.48
N ARG A 32 -12.70 -9.98 11.71
CA ARG A 32 -14.08 -9.65 12.04
C ARG A 32 -14.60 -8.48 11.21
N VAL A 33 -13.81 -7.43 11.04
CA VAL A 33 -14.17 -6.29 10.21
C VAL A 33 -14.26 -6.69 8.74
N ALA A 34 -13.26 -7.38 8.19
CA ALA A 34 -13.27 -7.85 6.80
C ALA A 34 -14.51 -8.70 6.49
N HIS A 35 -14.87 -9.63 7.37
CA HIS A 35 -16.07 -10.45 7.20
C HIS A 35 -17.37 -9.63 7.23
N ARG A 36 -17.46 -8.56 8.04
CA ARG A 36 -18.62 -7.65 8.03
C ARG A 36 -18.80 -6.97 6.68
N TYR A 37 -17.70 -6.69 5.99
CA TYR A 37 -17.68 -6.14 4.63
C TYR A 37 -17.86 -7.20 3.53
N GLY A 38 -18.06 -8.48 3.90
CA GLY A 38 -18.25 -9.58 2.97
C GLY A 38 -16.96 -10.07 2.29
N PHE A 39 -15.79 -9.72 2.83
CA PHE A 39 -14.53 -10.27 2.35
C PHE A 39 -14.32 -11.71 2.83
N VAL A 40 -13.72 -12.53 1.99
CA VAL A 40 -13.36 -13.93 2.27
C VAL A 40 -11.85 -14.05 2.39
N GLU A 41 -11.40 -14.75 3.44
CA GLU A 41 -9.97 -14.98 3.67
C GLU A 41 -9.41 -15.99 2.66
N TRP A 42 -8.27 -15.67 2.09
CA TRP A 42 -7.48 -16.58 1.26
C TRP A 42 -6.06 -16.69 1.83
N GLU A 43 -5.30 -17.68 1.42
CA GLU A 43 -3.92 -17.85 1.85
C GLU A 43 -3.07 -18.42 0.71
N ALA A 44 -1.84 -17.93 0.58
CA ALA A 44 -0.83 -18.47 -0.32
C ALA A 44 0.36 -19.04 0.46
N PRO A 45 1.14 -19.95 -0.16
CA PRO A 45 2.41 -20.38 0.40
C PRO A 45 3.34 -19.19 0.69
N THR A 46 4.07 -19.29 1.80
CA THR A 46 5.09 -18.29 2.15
C THR A 46 6.28 -18.30 1.18
N ILE A 47 6.54 -19.46 0.53
CA ILE A 47 7.61 -19.65 -0.45
C ILE A 47 7.00 -19.72 -1.84
N GLU A 48 7.51 -18.91 -2.76
CA GLU A 48 7.05 -18.80 -4.14
C GLU A 48 8.25 -18.85 -5.12
N ALA A 49 7.98 -19.07 -6.39
CA ALA A 49 8.99 -18.91 -7.43
C ALA A 49 9.43 -17.44 -7.51
N THR A 50 10.74 -17.20 -7.56
CA THR A 50 11.31 -15.84 -7.62
C THR A 50 10.76 -15.03 -8.78
N ASP A 51 10.54 -15.66 -9.94
CA ASP A 51 10.00 -15.04 -11.15
C ASP A 51 8.64 -14.35 -10.95
N LEU A 52 7.84 -14.82 -9.98
CA LEU A 52 6.54 -14.20 -9.66
C LEU A 52 6.71 -12.73 -9.25
N TYR A 53 7.79 -12.42 -8.55
CA TYR A 53 8.07 -11.08 -8.07
C TYR A 53 8.94 -10.26 -9.03
N LEU A 54 9.87 -10.90 -9.75
CA LEU A 54 10.75 -10.20 -10.69
C LEU A 54 10.00 -9.60 -11.88
N LYS A 55 8.99 -10.30 -12.40
CA LYS A 55 8.19 -9.86 -13.57
C LYS A 55 7.29 -8.66 -13.27
N LYS A 56 6.91 -8.47 -12.01
CA LYS A 56 5.99 -7.40 -11.61
C LYS A 56 6.71 -6.16 -11.10
N SER A 57 7.88 -6.34 -10.49
CA SER A 57 8.53 -5.32 -9.69
C SER A 57 9.64 -4.64 -10.48
N GLY A 58 9.36 -3.44 -10.98
CA GLY A 58 10.40 -2.44 -11.21
C GLY A 58 10.96 -1.94 -9.87
N GLY A 59 12.18 -1.42 -9.83
CA GLY A 59 12.74 -0.75 -8.67
C GLY A 59 13.49 -1.63 -7.68
N GLU A 60 13.36 -1.36 -6.38
CA GLU A 60 14.23 -1.91 -5.33
C GLU A 60 13.85 -3.33 -4.87
N LEU A 61 12.61 -3.78 -5.10
CA LEU A 61 12.11 -5.04 -4.55
C LEU A 61 12.98 -6.27 -4.91
N PRO A 62 13.50 -6.42 -6.14
CA PRO A 62 14.37 -7.54 -6.48
C PRO A 62 15.62 -7.67 -5.61
N THR A 63 16.15 -6.55 -5.11
CA THR A 63 17.34 -6.52 -4.24
C THR A 63 17.04 -6.85 -2.78
N GLN A 64 15.76 -6.87 -2.42
CA GLN A 64 15.28 -7.10 -1.06
C GLN A 64 14.70 -8.51 -0.86
N LEU A 65 14.80 -9.39 -1.85
CA LEU A 65 14.29 -10.75 -1.75
C LEU A 65 15.18 -11.64 -0.86
N PHE A 66 14.55 -12.47 -0.02
CA PHE A 66 15.18 -13.64 0.58
C PHE A 66 15.16 -14.80 -0.42
N ARG A 67 16.12 -14.83 -1.31
CA ARG A 67 16.19 -15.72 -2.47
C ARG A 67 17.19 -16.86 -2.22
N PHE A 68 16.83 -18.08 -2.65
CA PHE A 68 17.68 -19.25 -2.53
C PHE A 68 17.28 -20.32 -3.57
N THR A 69 18.17 -21.28 -3.80
CA THR A 69 17.90 -22.44 -4.66
C THR A 69 17.50 -23.62 -3.78
N ASP A 70 16.40 -24.27 -4.10
CA ASP A 70 15.97 -25.49 -3.39
C ASP A 70 16.69 -26.75 -3.90
N GLN A 71 16.40 -27.90 -3.27
CA GLN A 71 17.01 -29.19 -3.66
C GLN A 71 16.62 -29.65 -5.08
N GLY A 72 15.55 -29.09 -5.65
CA GLY A 72 15.10 -29.34 -7.01
C GLY A 72 15.65 -28.33 -8.03
N GLU A 73 16.72 -27.60 -7.66
CA GLU A 73 17.36 -26.55 -8.47
C GLU A 73 16.43 -25.41 -8.90
N ARG A 74 15.30 -25.21 -8.16
CA ARG A 74 14.37 -24.11 -8.43
C ARG A 74 14.80 -22.86 -7.70
N ASP A 75 14.75 -21.73 -8.40
CA ASP A 75 14.97 -20.41 -7.82
C ASP A 75 13.69 -19.94 -7.11
N ILE A 76 13.74 -19.90 -5.80
CA ILE A 76 12.60 -19.60 -4.93
C ILE A 76 12.92 -18.47 -3.95
N THR A 77 11.89 -17.83 -3.44
CA THR A 77 12.01 -16.72 -2.49
C THR A 77 10.93 -16.82 -1.42
N VAL A 78 11.23 -16.27 -0.26
CA VAL A 78 10.20 -15.99 0.76
C VAL A 78 9.44 -14.75 0.31
N ARG A 79 8.11 -14.79 0.33
CA ARG A 79 7.24 -13.73 -0.20
C ARG A 79 7.52 -12.36 0.41
N PRO A 80 7.82 -11.32 -0.40
CA PRO A 80 8.07 -9.96 0.09
C PRO A 80 6.79 -9.11 0.21
N GLU A 81 5.69 -9.58 -0.38
CA GLU A 81 4.35 -8.97 -0.42
C GLU A 81 3.29 -10.03 -0.72
N LEU A 82 2.01 -9.68 -0.59
CA LEU A 82 0.89 -10.59 -0.84
C LEU A 82 0.27 -10.44 -2.23
N THR A 83 0.35 -9.27 -2.84
CA THR A 83 -0.38 -8.93 -4.07
C THR A 83 0.02 -9.79 -5.28
N ALA A 84 1.29 -10.18 -5.41
CA ALA A 84 1.72 -11.04 -6.51
C ALA A 84 1.13 -12.45 -6.39
N SER A 85 1.11 -13.01 -5.18
CA SER A 85 0.46 -14.29 -4.89
C SER A 85 -1.05 -14.22 -5.11
N LEU A 86 -1.71 -13.12 -4.71
CA LEU A 86 -3.12 -12.87 -5.01
C LEU A 86 -3.37 -12.92 -6.52
N GLY A 87 -2.56 -12.21 -7.31
CA GLY A 87 -2.68 -12.21 -8.78
C GLY A 87 -2.61 -13.61 -9.38
N ARG A 88 -1.69 -14.44 -8.89
CA ARG A 88 -1.53 -15.84 -9.32
C ARG A 88 -2.76 -16.68 -8.96
N ILE A 89 -3.27 -16.57 -7.73
CA ILE A 89 -4.44 -17.32 -7.25
C ILE A 89 -5.70 -16.85 -7.98
N ALA A 90 -5.89 -15.54 -8.10
CA ALA A 90 -7.03 -14.98 -8.82
C ALA A 90 -7.05 -15.43 -10.30
N ALA A 91 -5.89 -15.42 -10.96
CA ALA A 91 -5.78 -15.92 -12.34
C ALA A 91 -6.20 -17.40 -12.47
N ALA A 92 -5.86 -18.24 -11.49
CA ALA A 92 -6.19 -19.65 -11.49
C ALA A 92 -7.68 -19.93 -11.18
N TYR A 93 -8.24 -19.23 -10.19
CA TYR A 93 -9.53 -19.63 -9.58
C TYR A 93 -10.67 -18.63 -9.79
N GLN A 94 -10.45 -17.42 -10.34
CA GLN A 94 -11.48 -16.37 -10.45
C GLN A 94 -12.78 -16.81 -11.13
N ARG A 95 -12.74 -17.83 -11.98
CA ARG A 95 -13.91 -18.35 -12.71
C ARG A 95 -14.86 -19.16 -11.82
N GLU A 96 -14.38 -19.62 -10.68
CA GLU A 96 -15.13 -20.44 -9.72
C GLU A 96 -15.93 -19.58 -8.73
N TYR A 97 -15.71 -18.26 -8.73
CA TYR A 97 -16.31 -17.33 -7.79
C TYR A 97 -17.14 -16.24 -8.48
N THR A 98 -18.22 -15.86 -7.82
CA THR A 98 -19.05 -14.71 -8.23
C THR A 98 -18.28 -13.40 -8.04
N LYS A 99 -18.38 -12.51 -9.03
CA LYS A 99 -17.76 -11.18 -8.97
C LYS A 99 -18.72 -10.12 -8.40
N PRO A 100 -18.19 -9.07 -7.76
CA PRO A 100 -16.78 -8.82 -7.51
C PRO A 100 -16.18 -9.80 -6.49
N LEU A 101 -14.90 -10.18 -6.68
CA LEU A 101 -14.17 -10.94 -5.67
C LEU A 101 -13.73 -9.98 -4.57
N LYS A 102 -14.15 -10.22 -3.35
CA LYS A 102 -13.74 -9.47 -2.16
C LYS A 102 -12.92 -10.39 -1.28
N TRP A 103 -11.62 -10.33 -1.45
CA TRP A 103 -10.68 -11.25 -0.81
C TRP A 103 -9.71 -10.52 0.11
N PHE A 104 -9.31 -11.15 1.22
CA PHE A 104 -8.30 -10.61 2.11
C PHE A 104 -7.34 -11.68 2.61
N GLU A 105 -6.13 -11.29 2.96
CA GLU A 105 -5.14 -12.12 3.67
C GLU A 105 -4.45 -11.30 4.76
N ILE A 106 -4.18 -11.97 5.90
CA ILE A 106 -3.30 -11.46 6.97
C ILE A 106 -2.09 -12.38 7.00
N GLY A 107 -0.99 -11.93 6.40
CA GLY A 107 0.17 -12.80 6.21
C GLY A 107 1.51 -12.13 6.52
N SER A 108 2.48 -12.95 6.96
CA SER A 108 3.87 -12.50 7.11
C SER A 108 4.51 -12.29 5.74
N CYS A 109 5.23 -11.18 5.61
CA CYS A 109 6.05 -10.80 4.46
C CYS A 109 7.49 -10.59 4.90
N PHE A 110 8.44 -10.76 3.97
CA PHE A 110 9.86 -10.81 4.28
C PHE A 110 10.65 -9.95 3.29
N ARG A 111 11.44 -8.98 3.81
CA ARG A 111 12.31 -8.15 2.98
C ARG A 111 13.70 -8.04 3.61
N TYR A 112 14.72 -8.28 2.81
CA TYR A 112 16.11 -8.16 3.23
C TYR A 112 16.54 -6.69 3.24
N GLU A 113 15.94 -5.93 4.15
CA GLU A 113 16.25 -4.52 4.37
C GLU A 113 17.15 -4.35 5.60
N LYS A 114 17.81 -3.19 5.70
CA LYS A 114 18.52 -2.83 6.93
C LYS A 114 17.50 -2.58 8.04
N PRO A 115 17.54 -3.38 9.13
CA PRO A 115 16.61 -3.19 10.24
C PRO A 115 16.76 -1.81 10.86
N GLN A 116 15.64 -1.17 11.18
CA GLN A 116 15.59 0.11 11.90
C GLN A 116 14.29 0.18 12.71
N LYS A 117 14.15 1.21 13.55
CA LYS A 117 12.95 1.38 14.36
C LYS A 117 11.70 1.41 13.46
N GLY A 118 10.77 0.49 13.70
CA GLY A 118 9.53 0.37 12.92
C GLY A 118 9.68 -0.37 11.58
N ARG A 119 10.89 -0.83 11.20
CA ARG A 119 11.11 -1.58 9.96
C ARG A 119 11.91 -2.85 10.25
N LEU A 120 11.23 -3.97 10.20
CA LEU A 120 11.79 -5.32 10.40
C LEU A 120 11.93 -6.04 9.06
N ARG A 121 12.68 -7.15 9.06
CA ARG A 121 12.79 -8.04 7.91
C ARG A 121 11.60 -8.97 7.77
N GLU A 122 10.96 -9.32 8.89
CA GLU A 122 9.66 -9.97 8.92
C GLU A 122 8.62 -8.98 9.45
N PHE A 123 7.55 -8.80 8.69
CA PHE A 123 6.42 -7.94 9.04
C PHE A 123 5.12 -8.54 8.55
N VAL A 124 4.00 -8.18 9.16
CA VAL A 124 2.69 -8.65 8.75
C VAL A 124 2.01 -7.60 7.88
N GLN A 125 1.35 -8.06 6.83
CA GLN A 125 0.41 -7.25 6.04
C GLN A 125 -1.01 -7.78 6.25
N PHE A 126 -1.96 -6.87 6.33
CA PHE A 126 -3.37 -7.11 6.10
C PHE A 126 -3.69 -6.50 4.73
N ASN A 127 -3.95 -7.33 3.75
CA ASN A 127 -4.36 -6.92 2.41
C ASN A 127 -5.83 -7.26 2.20
N ALA A 128 -6.58 -6.32 1.65
CA ALA A 128 -7.95 -6.54 1.20
C ALA A 128 -8.08 -5.99 -0.21
N ASP A 129 -8.66 -6.79 -1.10
CA ASP A 129 -8.71 -6.52 -2.54
C ASP A 129 -10.12 -6.77 -3.08
N ILE A 130 -10.59 -5.89 -3.96
CA ILE A 130 -11.83 -6.04 -4.72
C ILE A 130 -11.45 -6.20 -6.19
N LEU A 131 -11.77 -7.36 -6.79
CA LEU A 131 -11.44 -7.66 -8.17
C LEU A 131 -12.71 -7.83 -9.01
N GLY A 132 -12.76 -7.14 -10.16
CA GLY A 132 -13.88 -7.22 -11.09
C GLY A 132 -14.95 -6.17 -10.87
N GLU A 133 -14.61 -5.10 -10.14
CA GLU A 133 -15.38 -3.87 -9.98
C GLU A 133 -14.46 -2.67 -10.33
N ALA A 134 -14.97 -1.74 -11.10
CA ALA A 134 -14.21 -0.59 -11.59
C ALA A 134 -14.73 0.78 -11.08
N GLY A 135 -15.83 0.77 -10.32
CA GLY A 135 -16.46 1.99 -9.82
C GLY A 135 -15.80 2.52 -8.55
N GLU A 136 -15.97 3.81 -8.31
CA GLU A 136 -15.48 4.53 -7.13
C GLU A 136 -16.07 3.98 -5.81
N GLY A 137 -17.20 3.27 -5.88
CA GLY A 137 -17.80 2.59 -4.75
C GLY A 137 -16.91 1.51 -4.14
N SER A 138 -16.08 0.82 -4.95
CA SER A 138 -15.10 -0.16 -4.47
C SER A 138 -13.93 0.51 -3.73
N ASP A 139 -13.45 1.67 -4.23
CA ASP A 139 -12.43 2.45 -3.55
C ASP A 139 -12.96 2.97 -2.20
N ALA A 140 -14.19 3.51 -2.19
CA ALA A 140 -14.84 3.95 -0.95
C ALA A 140 -15.05 2.80 0.04
N GLU A 141 -15.37 1.60 -0.41
CA GLU A 141 -15.53 0.43 0.45
C GLU A 141 -14.21 0.00 1.09
N LEU A 142 -13.09 0.01 0.36
CA LEU A 142 -11.77 -0.30 0.90
C LEU A 142 -11.32 0.75 1.92
N ILE A 143 -11.58 2.03 1.66
CA ILE A 143 -11.31 3.11 2.61
C ILE A 143 -12.17 2.94 3.86
N ALA A 144 -13.46 2.67 3.71
CA ALA A 144 -14.37 2.40 4.82
C ALA A 144 -13.93 1.20 5.66
N LEU A 145 -13.48 0.11 5.02
CA LEU A 145 -12.91 -1.05 5.70
C LEU A 145 -11.70 -0.66 6.56
N ALA A 146 -10.78 0.14 6.02
CA ALA A 146 -9.59 0.61 6.74
C ALA A 146 -9.98 1.49 7.95
N ILE A 147 -10.93 2.41 7.76
CA ILE A 147 -11.48 3.26 8.83
C ILE A 147 -12.10 2.40 9.93
N ASP A 148 -12.96 1.46 9.57
CA ASP A 148 -13.65 0.61 10.54
C ASP A 148 -12.70 -0.35 11.27
N CYS A 149 -11.60 -0.76 10.65
CA CYS A 149 -10.53 -1.47 11.36
C CYS A 149 -9.94 -0.63 12.50
N MET A 150 -9.75 0.67 12.29
CA MET A 150 -9.26 1.58 13.33
C MET A 150 -10.34 1.87 14.38
N ARG A 151 -11.57 2.12 13.96
CA ARG A 151 -12.72 2.36 14.86
C ARG A 151 -13.01 1.19 15.78
N GLU A 152 -12.80 -0.04 15.31
CA GLU A 152 -12.98 -1.25 16.14
C GLU A 152 -11.97 -1.34 17.30
N PHE A 153 -10.85 -0.61 17.23
CA PHE A 153 -9.92 -0.42 18.34
C PHE A 153 -10.26 0.79 19.23
N GLY A 154 -11.36 1.50 18.94
CA GLY A 154 -11.83 2.66 19.70
C GLY A 154 -11.29 3.99 19.21
N PHE A 155 -10.59 4.04 18.08
CA PHE A 155 -10.15 5.29 17.48
C PHE A 155 -11.30 6.08 16.85
N THR A 156 -11.22 7.39 16.90
CA THR A 156 -12.19 8.35 16.36
C THR A 156 -11.54 9.24 15.28
N ALA A 157 -12.31 10.12 14.66
CA ALA A 157 -11.78 11.09 13.70
C ALA A 157 -10.80 12.12 14.34
N GLU A 158 -10.77 12.22 15.66
CA GLU A 158 -9.78 13.04 16.38
C GLU A 158 -8.41 12.35 16.47
N ASP A 159 -8.36 11.00 16.31
CA ASP A 159 -7.15 10.22 16.49
C ASP A 159 -6.40 9.94 15.19
N PHE A 160 -7.11 9.90 14.07
CA PHE A 160 -6.50 9.59 12.76
C PHE A 160 -7.29 10.16 11.59
N VAL A 161 -6.60 10.32 10.48
CA VAL A 161 -7.17 10.68 9.17
C VAL A 161 -6.59 9.77 8.08
N VAL A 162 -7.41 9.37 7.13
CA VAL A 162 -7.00 8.67 5.92
C VAL A 162 -6.70 9.71 4.85
N ARG A 163 -5.43 9.87 4.50
CA ARG A 163 -4.99 10.76 3.42
C ARG A 163 -5.18 10.04 2.08
N VAL A 164 -6.02 10.59 1.24
CA VAL A 164 -6.36 10.05 -0.08
C VAL A 164 -5.87 10.99 -1.17
N SER A 165 -5.34 10.45 -2.24
CA SER A 165 -4.93 11.19 -3.42
C SER A 165 -5.55 10.59 -4.68
N ASP A 166 -5.73 11.43 -5.69
CA ASP A 166 -6.14 11.03 -7.03
C ASP A 166 -4.96 11.23 -8.00
N ARG A 167 -4.43 10.12 -8.53
CA ARG A 167 -3.30 10.14 -9.46
C ARG A 167 -3.60 10.93 -10.73
N GLU A 168 -4.85 10.93 -11.19
CA GLU A 168 -5.26 11.66 -12.41
C GLU A 168 -5.06 13.17 -12.29
N VAL A 169 -5.10 13.70 -11.06
CA VAL A 169 -4.77 15.12 -10.79
C VAL A 169 -3.35 15.42 -11.26
N TRP A 170 -2.41 14.57 -10.88
CA TRP A 170 -1.01 14.75 -11.22
C TRP A 170 -0.70 14.47 -12.69
N LEU A 171 -1.39 13.51 -13.31
CA LEU A 171 -1.24 13.23 -14.73
C LEU A 171 -1.71 14.42 -15.56
N ARG A 172 -2.85 15.02 -15.20
CA ARG A 172 -3.34 16.26 -15.85
C ARG A 172 -2.41 17.44 -15.60
N TYR A 173 -1.99 17.65 -14.35
CA TYR A 173 -1.05 18.71 -14.01
C TYR A 173 0.25 18.60 -14.83
N ALA A 174 0.80 17.41 -14.95
CA ALA A 174 1.99 17.15 -15.75
C ALA A 174 1.76 17.49 -17.24
N ALA A 175 0.64 17.05 -17.82
CA ALA A 175 0.28 17.32 -19.21
C ALA A 175 0.08 18.82 -19.47
N GLU A 176 -0.63 19.53 -18.62
CA GLU A 176 -0.89 20.97 -18.70
C GLU A 176 0.39 21.80 -18.60
N ASN A 177 1.41 21.29 -17.90
CA ASN A 177 2.72 21.94 -17.75
C ASN A 177 3.79 21.38 -18.70
N GLY A 178 3.38 20.65 -19.76
CA GLY A 178 4.25 20.24 -20.86
C GLY A 178 5.24 19.12 -20.48
N VAL A 179 4.99 18.33 -19.45
CA VAL A 179 5.79 17.15 -19.14
C VAL A 179 5.53 16.08 -20.19
N ALA A 180 6.59 15.64 -20.88
CA ALA A 180 6.49 14.56 -21.86
C ALA A 180 6.06 13.25 -21.19
N GLU A 181 5.28 12.43 -21.90
CA GLU A 181 4.68 11.19 -21.37
C GLU A 181 5.74 10.25 -20.77
N GLU A 182 6.90 10.12 -21.43
CA GLU A 182 8.02 9.28 -20.99
C GLU A 182 8.66 9.78 -19.69
N ARG A 183 8.44 11.04 -19.31
CA ARG A 183 9.00 11.68 -18.11
C ARG A 183 8.02 11.81 -16.96
N VAL A 184 6.76 11.42 -17.17
CA VAL A 184 5.73 11.50 -16.12
C VAL A 184 6.11 10.69 -14.88
N GLY A 185 6.72 9.50 -15.06
CA GLY A 185 7.23 8.69 -13.94
C GLY A 185 8.27 9.43 -13.09
N ASP A 186 9.22 10.12 -13.73
CA ASP A 186 10.25 10.92 -13.04
C ASP A 186 9.62 12.10 -12.30
N PHE A 187 8.65 12.78 -12.91
CA PHE A 187 7.90 13.84 -12.26
C PHE A 187 7.15 13.34 -11.00
N LEU A 188 6.41 12.25 -11.11
CA LEU A 188 5.72 11.65 -9.96
C LEU A 188 6.68 11.22 -8.84
N ALA A 189 7.89 10.77 -9.18
CA ALA A 189 8.92 10.47 -8.20
C ALA A 189 9.44 11.71 -7.45
N VAL A 190 9.41 12.89 -8.08
CA VAL A 190 9.69 14.16 -7.39
C VAL A 190 8.57 14.49 -6.41
N ILE A 191 7.30 14.34 -6.82
CA ILE A 191 6.15 14.59 -5.95
C ILE A 191 6.14 13.62 -4.75
N ASP A 192 6.42 12.34 -4.94
CA ASP A 192 6.50 11.34 -3.83
C ASP A 192 7.51 11.73 -2.75
N LYS A 193 8.55 12.48 -3.12
CA LYS A 193 9.60 12.92 -2.19
C LYS A 193 9.45 14.37 -1.74
N PHE A 194 8.42 15.07 -2.21
CA PHE A 194 8.26 16.51 -2.07
C PHE A 194 8.30 17.00 -0.60
N GLU A 195 7.66 16.26 0.32
CA GLU A 195 7.67 16.57 1.75
C GLU A 195 8.98 16.19 2.45
N ARG A 196 9.74 15.25 1.91
CA ARG A 196 10.94 14.68 2.53
C ARG A 196 12.22 15.34 2.07
N ASP A 197 12.25 15.83 0.85
CA ASP A 197 13.41 16.48 0.27
C ASP A 197 13.55 17.93 0.76
N ARG A 198 14.79 18.41 0.90
CA ARG A 198 15.04 19.83 1.16
C ARG A 198 14.53 20.67 0.01
N PRO A 199 14.01 21.89 0.27
CA PRO A 199 13.43 22.75 -0.77
C PRO A 199 14.34 22.97 -1.99
N GLU A 200 15.66 23.16 -1.75
CA GLU A 200 16.64 23.39 -2.81
C GLU A 200 16.84 22.13 -3.68
N ALA A 201 16.93 20.95 -3.06
CA ALA A 201 17.06 19.69 -3.77
C ALA A 201 15.79 19.31 -4.56
N CYS A 202 14.63 19.71 -4.06
CA CYS A 202 13.38 19.56 -4.77
C CYS A 202 13.34 20.50 -5.98
N GLN A 203 13.74 21.77 -5.83
CA GLN A 203 13.79 22.74 -6.95
C GLN A 203 14.75 22.27 -8.05
N GLU A 204 15.96 21.80 -7.71
CA GLU A 204 16.91 21.27 -8.71
C GLU A 204 16.29 20.15 -9.57
N LYS A 205 15.45 19.29 -8.97
CA LYS A 205 14.73 18.24 -9.72
C LYS A 205 13.62 18.82 -10.59
N LEU A 206 12.92 19.84 -10.11
CA LEU A 206 11.84 20.50 -10.83
C LEU A 206 12.33 21.37 -12.00
N ASP A 207 13.54 21.91 -11.90
CA ASP A 207 14.18 22.69 -12.99
C ASP A 207 14.28 21.86 -14.29
N ALA A 208 14.45 20.54 -14.16
CA ALA A 208 14.46 19.62 -15.30
C ALA A 208 13.10 19.52 -16.03
N PHE A 209 12.04 20.02 -15.42
CA PHE A 209 10.68 20.12 -15.98
C PHE A 209 10.26 21.56 -16.26
N GLY A 210 11.14 22.55 -16.00
CA GLY A 210 10.82 23.96 -16.13
C GLY A 210 9.80 24.50 -15.12
N MET A 211 9.64 23.82 -13.99
CA MET A 211 8.64 24.13 -12.96
C MET A 211 9.28 24.75 -11.73
N LYS A 212 8.52 25.60 -11.04
CA LYS A 212 8.92 26.19 -9.76
C LYS A 212 8.23 25.47 -8.60
N ARG A 213 9.00 25.24 -7.53
CA ARG A 213 8.50 24.60 -6.32
C ARG A 213 7.32 25.36 -5.70
N GLU A 214 7.38 26.70 -5.74
CA GLU A 214 6.32 27.56 -5.20
C GLU A 214 4.97 27.36 -5.90
N GLU A 215 4.98 27.08 -7.22
CA GLU A 215 3.77 26.82 -8.02
C GLU A 215 3.13 25.48 -7.60
N LEU A 216 3.95 24.45 -7.36
CA LEU A 216 3.46 23.17 -6.84
C LEU A 216 2.93 23.31 -5.42
N VAL A 217 3.62 24.06 -4.56
CA VAL A 217 3.12 24.33 -3.18
C VAL A 217 1.76 25.02 -3.24
N ALA A 218 1.61 26.04 -4.08
CA ALA A 218 0.34 26.75 -4.24
C ALA A 218 -0.77 25.82 -4.75
N PHE A 219 -0.48 24.98 -5.72
CA PHE A 219 -1.42 23.98 -6.26
C PHE A 219 -1.83 22.94 -5.21
N ILE A 220 -0.89 22.41 -4.45
CA ILE A 220 -1.16 21.41 -3.40
C ILE A 220 -1.99 22.01 -2.27
N GLN A 221 -1.67 23.22 -1.84
CA GLN A 221 -2.36 23.90 -0.73
C GLN A 221 -3.75 24.39 -1.11
N ASN A 222 -3.95 24.77 -2.36
CA ASN A 222 -5.20 25.34 -2.87
C ASN A 222 -5.55 24.70 -4.22
N PRO A 223 -5.84 23.39 -4.24
CA PRO A 223 -6.19 22.72 -5.49
C PRO A 223 -7.46 23.33 -6.08
N PRO A 224 -7.53 23.51 -7.40
CA PRO A 224 -8.74 24.01 -8.06
C PRO A 224 -9.96 23.15 -7.73
N ALA A 225 -11.14 23.76 -7.54
CA ALA A 225 -12.38 23.03 -7.33
C ALA A 225 -12.63 22.04 -8.48
N GLY A 226 -13.01 20.82 -8.15
CA GLY A 226 -13.24 19.73 -9.11
C GLY A 226 -11.97 19.20 -9.79
N CYS A 227 -10.78 19.50 -9.25
CA CYS A 227 -9.53 18.92 -9.78
C CYS A 227 -9.41 17.42 -9.55
N ALA A 228 -10.12 16.85 -8.57
CA ALA A 228 -10.06 15.44 -8.19
C ALA A 228 -11.46 14.78 -8.26
N PRO A 229 -12.07 14.64 -9.43
CA PRO A 229 -13.45 14.16 -9.56
C PRO A 229 -13.66 12.72 -9.04
N ARG A 230 -12.64 11.86 -9.12
CA ARG A 230 -12.72 10.52 -8.52
C ARG A 230 -12.71 10.58 -7.00
N TYR A 231 -11.88 11.46 -6.41
CA TYR A 231 -11.91 11.69 -4.97
C TYR A 231 -13.27 12.23 -4.53
N ASP A 232 -13.85 13.20 -5.27
CA ASP A 232 -15.16 13.78 -4.96
C ASP A 232 -16.25 12.70 -4.97
N ALA A 233 -16.21 11.78 -5.93
CA ALA A 233 -17.14 10.64 -6.00
C ALA A 233 -16.96 9.66 -4.84
N VAL A 234 -15.72 9.31 -4.50
CA VAL A 234 -15.37 8.47 -3.33
C VAL A 234 -15.83 9.14 -2.02
N LEU A 235 -15.60 10.45 -1.90
CA LEU A 235 -16.01 11.22 -0.72
C LEU A 235 -17.53 11.19 -0.53
N ALA A 236 -18.31 11.38 -1.61
CA ALA A 236 -19.77 11.31 -1.55
C ALA A 236 -20.28 9.93 -1.06
N GLU A 237 -19.62 8.84 -1.50
CA GLU A 237 -19.91 7.49 -1.02
C GLU A 237 -19.57 7.31 0.47
N LEU A 238 -18.48 7.95 0.95
CA LEU A 238 -18.10 7.92 2.36
C LEU A 238 -18.99 8.82 3.22
N GLU A 239 -19.45 9.95 2.69
CA GLU A 239 -20.48 10.80 3.34
C GLU A 239 -21.77 10.03 3.59
N ALA A 240 -22.24 9.29 2.58
CA ALA A 240 -23.43 8.44 2.71
C ALA A 240 -23.29 7.35 3.79
N ARG A 241 -22.06 6.96 4.12
CA ARG A 241 -21.70 6.02 5.19
C ARG A 241 -21.41 6.69 6.55
N GLY A 242 -21.42 8.03 6.61
CA GLY A 242 -21.04 8.79 7.80
C GLY A 242 -19.55 8.71 8.15
N LEU A 243 -18.69 8.59 7.14
CA LEU A 243 -17.25 8.39 7.30
C LEU A 243 -16.38 9.51 6.70
N ALA A 244 -16.98 10.57 6.13
CA ALA A 244 -16.26 11.64 5.47
C ALA A 244 -15.28 12.37 6.39
N GLU A 245 -15.60 12.51 7.68
CA GLU A 245 -14.75 13.16 8.67
C GLU A 245 -13.37 12.47 8.88
N TYR A 246 -13.26 11.20 8.51
CA TYR A 246 -12.02 10.42 8.59
C TYR A 246 -11.12 10.58 7.37
N VAL A 247 -11.53 11.32 6.33
CA VAL A 247 -10.83 11.32 5.04
C VAL A 247 -10.46 12.74 4.61
N GLN A 248 -9.26 12.90 4.07
CA GLN A 248 -8.76 14.15 3.56
C GLN A 248 -8.07 13.95 2.20
N LEU A 249 -8.39 14.82 1.23
CA LEU A 249 -7.60 14.91 0.00
C LEU A 249 -6.20 15.42 0.33
N ASP A 250 -5.19 14.69 -0.11
CA ASP A 250 -3.81 15.08 0.10
C ASP A 250 -2.95 14.75 -1.12
N LEU A 251 -2.65 15.77 -1.89
CA LEU A 251 -1.90 15.66 -3.12
C LEU A 251 -0.41 15.35 -2.92
N HIS A 252 0.11 15.37 -1.69
CA HIS A 252 1.47 14.87 -1.42
C HIS A 252 1.55 13.32 -1.46
N VAL A 253 0.41 12.65 -1.32
CA VAL A 253 0.36 11.18 -1.36
C VAL A 253 0.44 10.72 -2.82
N VAL A 254 1.65 10.50 -3.30
CA VAL A 254 1.88 9.94 -4.64
C VAL A 254 2.73 8.69 -4.49
N ARG A 255 2.28 7.56 -5.01
CA ARG A 255 3.14 6.40 -5.21
C ARG A 255 3.68 6.44 -6.63
N GLY A 256 4.99 6.59 -6.77
CA GLY A 256 5.69 6.24 -7.99
C GLY A 256 5.54 4.74 -8.22
N LEU A 257 4.48 4.34 -8.90
CA LEU A 257 4.42 3.02 -9.49
C LEU A 257 5.22 3.11 -10.78
N ALA A 258 6.45 2.57 -10.75
CA ALA A 258 7.20 2.28 -11.95
C ALA A 258 6.53 1.14 -12.71
#